data_66351feabf43c6767b66f24904b655e6
#
_entry.id   66351feabf43c6767b66f24904b655e6
#
_cell.length_a   1.000
_cell.length_b   1.000
_cell.length_c   1.000
_cell.angle_alpha   90.00
_cell.angle_beta   90.00
_cell.angle_gamma   90.00
#
_symmetry.space_group_name_H-M   'P 1'
#
loop_
_entity.id
_entity.type
_entity.pdbx_description
1 polymer ?
#
loop_
_entity_poly.entity_id
_entity_poly.type
_entity_poly.pdbx_seq_one_letter_code
_entity_poly.pdbx_strand_id
1 'polypeptide(L)'
;MGRLLYLLPLVIFGAIAAYFAAPILSGKDPKTLPSAMIDKPAPTQTLPPLVDGKPGIDAAALAGPVKLVNFFASWCVPCRAEHPLLTRYAASGKIRLYGINYKNKKEEALAWLAELGDPYERIGFDLSGRAGIE
;
A
#
# COMPACT_ATOMS: atom_id res chain seq x y z
N MET A 1 -8.13 -19.41 -52.67
CA MET A 1 -7.96 -19.48 -51.20
C MET A 1 -6.77 -18.65 -50.68
N GLY A 2 -5.70 -18.38 -51.46
CA GLY A 2 -4.52 -17.66 -50.99
C GLY A 2 -4.73 -16.19 -50.54
N ARG A 3 -5.60 -15.43 -51.22
CA ARG A 3 -5.80 -14.00 -50.92
C ARG A 3 -6.48 -13.73 -49.54
N LEU A 4 -7.31 -14.64 -49.07
CA LEU A 4 -8.00 -14.53 -47.80
C LEU A 4 -7.02 -14.73 -46.63
N LEU A 5 -5.98 -15.52 -46.82
CA LEU A 5 -4.95 -15.76 -45.80
C LEU A 5 -4.10 -14.50 -45.49
N TYR A 6 -3.91 -13.61 -46.49
CA TYR A 6 -3.18 -12.36 -46.30
C TYR A 6 -3.98 -11.31 -45.50
N LEU A 7 -5.32 -11.45 -45.47
CA LEU A 7 -6.17 -10.54 -44.66
C LEU A 7 -6.25 -10.96 -43.18
N LEU A 8 -5.93 -12.23 -42.87
CA LEU A 8 -6.00 -12.76 -41.51
C LEU A 8 -5.17 -11.96 -40.50
N PRO A 9 -3.89 -11.64 -40.72
CA PRO A 9 -3.12 -10.83 -39.78
C PRO A 9 -3.68 -9.41 -39.61
N LEU A 10 -4.25 -8.84 -40.67
CA LEU A 10 -4.86 -7.51 -40.59
C LEU A 10 -6.13 -7.50 -39.73
N VAL A 11 -6.95 -8.54 -39.84
CA VAL A 11 -8.17 -8.74 -39.07
C VAL A 11 -7.81 -8.97 -37.59
N ILE A 12 -6.81 -9.82 -37.33
CA ILE A 12 -6.33 -10.08 -35.97
C ILE A 12 -5.79 -8.80 -35.34
N PHE A 13 -4.96 -8.04 -36.05
CA PHE A 13 -4.44 -6.77 -35.56
C PHE A 13 -5.57 -5.77 -35.28
N GLY A 14 -6.53 -5.65 -36.19
CA GLY A 14 -7.69 -4.75 -35.98
C GLY A 14 -8.54 -5.15 -34.76
N ALA A 15 -8.75 -6.46 -34.56
CA ALA A 15 -9.47 -6.96 -33.38
C ALA A 15 -8.73 -6.67 -32.06
N ILE A 16 -7.42 -6.89 -32.05
CA ILE A 16 -6.57 -6.59 -30.89
C ILE A 16 -6.56 -5.07 -30.62
N ALA A 17 -6.38 -4.27 -31.65
CA ALA A 17 -6.39 -2.81 -31.52
C ALA A 17 -7.73 -2.30 -31.00
N ALA A 18 -8.84 -2.80 -31.53
CA ALA A 18 -10.19 -2.45 -31.03
C ALA A 18 -10.41 -2.89 -29.56
N TYR A 19 -9.94 -4.07 -29.19
CA TYR A 19 -10.03 -4.57 -27.81
C TYR A 19 -9.32 -3.65 -26.81
N PHE A 20 -8.12 -3.18 -27.15
CA PHE A 20 -7.37 -2.26 -26.29
C PHE A 20 -7.87 -0.80 -26.36
N ALA A 21 -8.40 -0.37 -27.50
CA ALA A 21 -8.96 0.98 -27.64
C ALA A 21 -10.30 1.15 -26.90
N ALA A 22 -11.12 0.09 -26.84
CA ALA A 22 -12.45 0.16 -26.24
C ALA A 22 -12.48 0.67 -24.78
N PRO A 23 -11.64 0.17 -23.84
CA PRO A 23 -11.60 0.70 -22.47
C PRO A 23 -11.08 2.15 -22.38
N ILE A 24 -10.15 2.53 -23.27
CA ILE A 24 -9.62 3.90 -23.33
C ILE A 24 -10.70 4.88 -23.79
N LEU A 25 -11.44 4.52 -24.82
CA LEU A 25 -12.53 5.35 -25.36
C LEU A 25 -13.77 5.37 -24.46
N SER A 26 -13.97 4.34 -23.62
CA SER A 26 -15.10 4.28 -22.68
C SER A 26 -14.96 5.20 -21.46
N GLY A 27 -13.85 5.94 -21.32
CA GLY A 27 -13.63 6.91 -20.24
C GLY A 27 -13.55 6.28 -18.85
N LYS A 28 -13.40 4.95 -18.75
CA LYS A 28 -13.17 4.29 -17.46
C LYS A 28 -11.81 4.70 -16.92
N ASP A 29 -11.80 5.39 -15.80
CA ASP A 29 -10.56 5.78 -15.13
C ASP A 29 -9.82 4.52 -14.66
N PRO A 30 -8.65 4.20 -15.24
CA PRO A 30 -7.88 3.02 -14.83
C PRO A 30 -7.32 3.14 -13.41
N LYS A 31 -7.39 4.33 -12.79
CA LYS A 31 -6.96 4.57 -11.42
C LYS A 31 -8.01 4.16 -10.38
N THR A 32 -9.27 4.00 -10.78
CA THR A 32 -10.32 3.48 -9.90
C THR A 32 -10.27 1.96 -9.85
N LEU A 33 -9.32 1.43 -9.10
CA LEU A 33 -9.30 0.01 -8.77
C LEU A 33 -10.26 -0.21 -7.57
N PRO A 34 -11.38 -0.92 -7.75
CA PRO A 34 -12.22 -1.29 -6.61
C PRO A 34 -11.38 -2.18 -5.68
N SER A 35 -11.14 -1.70 -4.45
CA SER A 35 -10.43 -2.49 -3.45
C SER A 35 -11.26 -3.72 -3.08
N ALA A 36 -10.68 -4.92 -3.22
CA ALA A 36 -11.30 -6.16 -2.77
C ALA A 36 -11.43 -6.26 -1.24
N MET A 37 -10.83 -5.31 -0.51
CA MET A 37 -10.77 -5.28 0.95
C MET A 37 -11.81 -4.36 1.60
N ILE A 38 -12.63 -3.64 0.81
CA ILE A 38 -13.70 -2.80 1.35
C ILE A 38 -14.67 -3.69 2.15
N ASP A 39 -15.03 -3.23 3.34
CA ASP A 39 -15.94 -3.91 4.28
C ASP A 39 -15.48 -5.30 4.77
N LYS A 40 -14.20 -5.62 4.59
CA LYS A 40 -13.62 -6.83 5.16
C LYS A 40 -12.95 -6.52 6.50
N PRO A 41 -12.97 -7.49 7.44
CA PRO A 41 -12.24 -7.34 8.68
C PRO A 41 -10.74 -7.13 8.41
N ALA A 42 -10.11 -6.29 9.22
CA ALA A 42 -8.67 -6.09 9.17
C ALA A 42 -7.93 -7.40 9.46
N PRO A 43 -6.72 -7.60 8.89
CA PRO A 43 -5.90 -8.76 9.17
C PRO A 43 -5.69 -8.97 10.67
N THR A 44 -5.70 -10.23 11.13
CA THR A 44 -5.60 -10.58 12.55
C THR A 44 -4.18 -10.80 13.03
N GLN A 45 -3.17 -10.56 12.20
CA GLN A 45 -1.78 -10.76 12.56
C GLN A 45 -1.35 -9.84 13.71
N THR A 46 -0.65 -10.42 14.66
CA THR A 46 0.02 -9.68 15.73
C THR A 46 1.44 -9.36 15.31
N LEU A 47 1.75 -8.08 15.21
CA LEU A 47 3.09 -7.58 14.89
C LEU A 47 3.75 -7.06 16.16
N PRO A 48 4.94 -7.58 16.52
CA PRO A 48 5.67 -7.08 17.67
C PRO A 48 6.03 -5.60 17.52
N PRO A 49 6.32 -4.89 18.63
CA PRO A 49 6.74 -3.51 18.57
C PRO A 49 8.11 -3.35 17.88
N LEU A 50 8.24 -2.31 17.05
CA LEU A 50 9.52 -1.90 16.46
C LEU A 50 10.35 -1.07 17.46
N VAL A 51 9.69 -0.13 18.16
CA VAL A 51 10.31 0.82 19.09
C VAL A 51 10.02 0.40 20.52
N ASP A 52 11.03 0.36 21.37
CA ASP A 52 10.87 0.01 22.76
C ASP A 52 10.00 1.06 23.48
N GLY A 53 9.03 0.60 24.27
CA GLY A 53 8.05 1.46 24.94
C GLY A 53 6.88 1.93 24.09
N LYS A 54 6.88 1.66 22.76
CA LYS A 54 5.75 1.94 21.88
C LYS A 54 5.07 0.62 21.50
N PRO A 55 3.74 0.50 21.63
CA PRO A 55 3.07 -0.78 21.36
C PRO A 55 3.13 -1.19 19.88
N GLY A 56 3.17 -2.49 19.63
CA GLY A 56 2.98 -3.10 18.32
C GLY A 56 1.53 -3.03 17.83
N ILE A 57 1.22 -3.78 16.79
CA ILE A 57 -0.12 -3.81 16.18
C ILE A 57 -0.70 -5.21 16.33
N ASP A 58 -1.92 -5.30 16.80
CA ASP A 58 -2.72 -6.50 16.91
C ASP A 58 -4.16 -6.24 16.42
N ALA A 59 -4.99 -7.26 16.36
CA ALA A 59 -6.39 -7.14 15.95
C ALA A 59 -7.18 -6.15 16.83
N ALA A 60 -6.92 -6.11 18.14
CA ALA A 60 -7.58 -5.18 19.04
C ALA A 60 -7.19 -3.72 18.76
N ALA A 61 -5.92 -3.48 18.39
CA ALA A 61 -5.45 -2.16 17.98
C ALA A 61 -6.14 -1.67 16.69
N LEU A 62 -6.46 -2.59 15.79
CA LEU A 62 -7.12 -2.27 14.51
C LEU A 62 -8.65 -2.12 14.64
N ALA A 63 -9.26 -2.62 15.71
CA ALA A 63 -10.69 -2.49 15.97
C ALA A 63 -11.09 -1.05 16.38
N GLY A 64 -12.38 -0.71 16.21
CA GLY A 64 -12.94 0.58 16.66
C GLY A 64 -12.77 1.72 15.66
N PRO A 65 -12.43 2.97 16.09
CA PRO A 65 -12.45 4.15 15.23
C PRO A 65 -11.53 4.04 14.02
N VAL A 66 -11.82 4.82 12.98
CA VAL A 66 -11.01 4.86 11.75
C VAL A 66 -9.56 5.22 12.07
N LYS A 67 -8.64 4.48 11.49
CA LYS A 67 -7.20 4.65 11.60
C LYS A 67 -6.57 4.64 10.21
N LEU A 68 -5.47 5.36 10.07
CA LEU A 68 -4.62 5.24 8.89
C LEU A 68 -3.46 4.31 9.23
N VAL A 69 -3.34 3.21 8.48
CA VAL A 69 -2.22 2.28 8.61
C VAL A 69 -1.28 2.50 7.44
N ASN A 70 -0.04 2.89 7.71
CA ASN A 70 0.97 3.14 6.71
C ASN A 70 2.06 2.06 6.74
N PHE A 71 2.38 1.49 5.59
CA PHE A 71 3.53 0.61 5.42
C PHE A 71 4.76 1.45 5.07
N PHE A 72 5.86 1.26 5.77
CA PHE A 72 7.10 1.98 5.52
C PHE A 72 8.35 1.11 5.68
N ALA A 73 9.42 1.52 5.02
CA ALA A 73 10.75 0.94 5.17
C ALA A 73 11.83 1.98 4.88
N SER A 74 13.03 1.79 5.41
CA SER A 74 14.17 2.71 5.17
C SER A 74 14.60 2.74 3.69
N TRP A 75 14.45 1.63 2.99
CA TRP A 75 14.77 1.48 1.56
C TRP A 75 13.67 2.00 0.62
N CYS A 76 12.52 2.40 1.14
CA CYS A 76 11.35 2.83 0.36
C CYS A 76 11.43 4.32 0.03
N VAL A 77 11.90 4.66 -1.16
CA VAL A 77 12.05 6.05 -1.61
C VAL A 77 10.72 6.83 -1.62
N PRO A 78 9.60 6.31 -2.14
CA PRO A 78 8.31 7.01 -2.07
C PRO A 78 7.83 7.21 -0.63
N CYS A 79 8.09 6.26 0.29
CA CYS A 79 7.73 6.43 1.70
C CYS A 79 8.41 7.64 2.34
N ARG A 80 9.67 7.92 1.97
CA ARG A 80 10.39 9.11 2.43
C ARG A 80 9.74 10.40 1.91
N ALA A 81 9.23 10.40 0.68
CA ALA A 81 8.56 11.56 0.09
C ALA A 81 7.18 11.83 0.74
N GLU A 82 6.46 10.79 1.14
CA GLU A 82 5.15 10.89 1.79
C GLU A 82 5.23 11.22 3.28
N HIS A 83 6.32 10.88 3.94
CA HIS A 83 6.47 10.97 5.39
C HIS A 83 6.17 12.37 5.98
N PRO A 84 6.63 13.49 5.39
CA PRO A 84 6.29 14.83 5.90
C PRO A 84 4.78 15.13 5.86
N LEU A 85 4.05 14.56 4.90
CA LEU A 85 2.60 14.69 4.83
C LEU A 85 1.92 13.92 5.96
N LEU A 86 2.33 12.67 6.19
CA LEU A 86 1.83 11.82 7.28
C LEU A 86 2.10 12.46 8.65
N THR A 87 3.29 13.04 8.85
CA THR A 87 3.65 13.76 10.07
C THR A 87 2.71 14.95 10.34
N ARG A 88 2.39 15.73 9.31
CA ARG A 88 1.42 16.83 9.44
C ARG A 88 0.01 16.34 9.78
N TYR A 89 -0.44 15.23 9.18
CA TYR A 89 -1.74 14.65 9.49
C TYR A 89 -1.79 14.12 10.93
N ALA A 90 -0.78 13.43 11.39
CA ALA A 90 -0.68 12.94 12.77
C ALA A 90 -0.71 14.11 13.76
N ALA A 91 0.07 15.17 13.51
CA ALA A 91 0.10 16.37 14.34
C ALA A 91 -1.25 17.11 14.41
N SER A 92 -2.12 16.95 13.42
CA SER A 92 -3.46 17.56 13.43
C SER A 92 -4.41 16.94 14.46
N GLY A 93 -4.10 15.76 15.00
CA GLY A 93 -4.93 15.01 15.94
C GLY A 93 -6.24 14.45 15.33
N LYS A 94 -6.48 14.67 14.04
CA LYS A 94 -7.73 14.24 13.37
C LYS A 94 -7.72 12.77 12.97
N ILE A 95 -6.55 12.18 12.82
CA ILE A 95 -6.36 10.81 12.34
C ILE A 95 -5.35 10.11 13.24
N ARG A 96 -5.71 8.92 13.72
CA ARG A 96 -4.78 8.01 14.39
C ARG A 96 -3.92 7.33 13.35
N LEU A 97 -2.61 7.53 13.44
CA LEU A 97 -1.65 6.99 12.48
C LEU A 97 -0.87 5.82 13.10
N TYR A 98 -0.94 4.67 12.45
CA TYR A 98 -0.19 3.47 12.81
C TYR A 98 0.80 3.15 11.70
N GLY A 99 1.99 2.67 12.06
CA GLY A 99 3.03 2.27 11.12
C GLY A 99 3.26 0.76 11.10
N ILE A 100 3.43 0.17 9.94
CA ILE A 100 3.96 -1.18 9.78
C ILE A 100 5.31 -1.08 9.08
N ASN A 101 6.36 -1.44 9.79
CA ASN A 101 7.69 -1.51 9.22
C ASN A 101 7.84 -2.83 8.47
N TYR A 102 8.03 -2.75 7.15
CA TYR A 102 7.93 -3.86 6.22
C TYR A 102 9.30 -4.29 5.69
N LYS A 103 9.66 -5.56 5.89
CA LYS A 103 10.89 -6.19 5.36
C LYS A 103 12.13 -5.31 5.53
N ASN A 104 12.36 -4.81 6.74
CA ASN A 104 13.44 -3.89 7.05
C ASN A 104 14.19 -4.37 8.30
N LYS A 105 15.48 -4.10 8.38
CA LYS A 105 16.22 -4.36 9.62
C LYS A 105 15.80 -3.37 10.69
N LYS A 106 15.73 -3.83 11.95
CA LYS A 106 15.28 -2.99 13.07
C LYS A 106 16.13 -1.71 13.19
N GLU A 107 17.44 -1.86 13.10
CA GLU A 107 18.40 -0.75 13.25
C GLU A 107 18.24 0.31 12.16
N GLU A 108 18.02 -0.13 10.90
CA GLU A 108 17.80 0.76 9.77
C GLU A 108 16.47 1.51 9.89
N ALA A 109 15.43 0.83 10.35
CA ALA A 109 14.12 1.43 10.57
C ALA A 109 14.16 2.47 11.71
N LEU A 110 14.85 2.16 12.81
CA LEU A 110 15.04 3.09 13.93
C LEU A 110 15.84 4.33 13.52
N ALA A 111 16.92 4.15 12.75
CA ALA A 111 17.71 5.27 12.21
C ALA A 111 16.85 6.17 11.29
N TRP A 112 16.01 5.56 10.45
CA TRP A 112 15.10 6.28 9.56
C TRP A 112 14.08 7.12 10.35
N LEU A 113 13.48 6.57 11.42
CA LEU A 113 12.56 7.28 12.30
C LEU A 113 13.27 8.39 13.10
N ALA A 114 14.50 8.17 13.52
CA ALA A 114 15.31 9.18 14.20
C ALA A 114 15.64 10.37 13.30
N GLU A 115 15.88 10.13 12.00
CA GLU A 115 16.18 11.15 10.99
C GLU A 115 14.93 11.98 10.61
N LEU A 116 13.80 11.29 10.34
CA LEU A 116 12.62 11.92 9.74
C LEU A 116 11.50 12.24 10.74
N GLY A 117 11.62 11.75 11.96
CA GLY A 117 10.59 11.84 13.00
C GLY A 117 9.69 10.61 13.05
N ASP A 118 9.01 10.42 14.16
CA ASP A 118 8.10 9.29 14.41
C ASP A 118 6.67 9.78 14.67
N PRO A 119 5.82 9.82 13.64
CA PRO A 119 4.44 10.31 13.76
C PRO A 119 3.44 9.22 14.20
N TYR A 120 3.89 7.97 14.39
CA TYR A 120 3.02 6.83 14.62
C TYR A 120 2.67 6.65 16.10
N GLU A 121 1.40 6.39 16.41
CA GLU A 121 0.98 6.00 17.77
C GLU A 121 1.41 4.57 18.11
N ARG A 122 1.41 3.69 17.12
CA ARG A 122 1.82 2.28 17.20
C ARG A 122 2.67 1.92 16.00
N ILE A 123 3.66 1.05 16.22
CA ILE A 123 4.48 0.55 15.12
C ILE A 123 4.62 -0.96 15.23
N GLY A 124 4.08 -1.67 14.24
CA GLY A 124 4.27 -3.11 14.07
C GLY A 124 5.56 -3.39 13.27
N PHE A 125 6.33 -4.38 13.72
CA PHE A 125 7.54 -4.83 13.03
C PHE A 125 7.24 -6.11 12.24
N ASP A 126 7.20 -6.01 10.91
CA ASP A 126 6.97 -7.11 9.97
C ASP A 126 8.23 -7.44 9.17
N LEU A 127 9.17 -8.13 9.80
CA LEU A 127 10.40 -8.57 9.13
C LEU A 127 10.10 -9.57 8.00
N SER A 128 9.08 -10.39 8.15
CA SER A 128 8.70 -11.41 7.17
C SER A 128 7.99 -10.85 5.94
N GLY A 129 7.32 -9.71 6.09
CA GLY A 129 6.49 -9.09 5.06
C GLY A 129 5.13 -9.76 4.87
N ARG A 130 4.67 -10.57 5.83
CA ARG A 130 3.39 -11.29 5.72
C ARG A 130 2.19 -10.37 5.88
N ALA A 131 2.29 -9.36 6.71
CA ALA A 131 1.21 -8.39 6.92
C ALA A 131 0.85 -7.58 5.66
N GLY A 132 1.76 -7.48 4.70
CA GLY A 132 1.51 -6.81 3.42
C GLY A 132 0.85 -7.69 2.36
N ILE A 133 0.60 -8.99 2.66
CA ILE A 133 0.05 -9.97 1.71
C ILE A 133 -1.37 -10.40 2.12
N GLU A 134 -1.71 -10.31 3.39
CA GLU A 134 -3.02 -10.66 3.97
C GLU A 134 -3.99 -9.48 3.92
#